data_f7ca613cca3325a9fe5f6a7d38c11772
#
_entry.id   f7ca613cca3325a9fe5f6a7d38c11772
#
_cell.length_a   1.000
_cell.length_b   1.000
_cell.length_c   1.000
_cell.angle_alpha   90.00
_cell.angle_beta   90.00
_cell.angle_gamma   90.00
#
_symmetry.space_group_name_H-M   'P 1'
#
loop_
_entity.id
_entity.type
_entity.pdbx_description
1 polymer ?
#
loop_
_entity_poly.entity_id
_entity_poly.type
_entity_poly.pdbx_seq_one_letter_code
_entity_poly.pdbx_strand_id
1 'polypeptide(L)'
;MSATTPDFANRLRAAGLRPTRQRVALARVLFEGGYRHVTAESLHAEVKATRIPVSLATVYNALNQFRDAGLLREVVVAPGRSYFDTNTGHHHHFFVETDGELHDFPSDKVTIAGLPAPPKGTRLSRVDVIVRVRR
;
A
#
# COMPACT_ATOMS: atom_id res chain seq x y z
N MET A 1 -10.37 13.35 -29.19
CA MET A 1 -9.99 12.02 -28.68
C MET A 1 -10.12 12.01 -27.16
N SER A 2 -10.88 11.10 -26.62
CA SER A 2 -11.08 11.01 -25.19
C SER A 2 -9.81 10.53 -24.49
N ALA A 3 -9.62 10.96 -23.26
CA ALA A 3 -8.55 10.44 -22.43
C ALA A 3 -8.70 8.93 -22.29
N THR A 4 -7.59 8.21 -22.24
CA THR A 4 -7.61 6.77 -22.02
C THR A 4 -8.15 6.47 -20.63
N THR A 5 -9.21 5.69 -20.54
CA THR A 5 -9.71 5.20 -19.27
C THR A 5 -8.69 4.20 -18.70
N PRO A 6 -8.27 4.34 -17.44
CA PRO A 6 -7.36 3.37 -16.83
C PRO A 6 -7.93 1.96 -16.90
N ASP A 7 -7.13 1.04 -17.37
CA ASP A 7 -7.54 -0.36 -17.48
C ASP A 7 -7.02 -1.15 -16.29
N PHE A 8 -7.80 -1.18 -15.24
CA PHE A 8 -7.44 -1.88 -14.02
C PHE A 8 -7.43 -3.40 -14.19
N ALA A 9 -8.27 -3.93 -15.09
CA ALA A 9 -8.25 -5.36 -15.39
C ALA A 9 -6.90 -5.78 -15.99
N ASN A 10 -6.39 -5.03 -16.96
CA ASN A 10 -5.08 -5.32 -17.55
C ASN A 10 -3.94 -5.08 -16.57
N ARG A 11 -4.06 -4.08 -15.70
CA ARG A 11 -3.06 -3.84 -14.66
C ARG A 11 -2.96 -5.02 -13.69
N LEU A 12 -4.10 -5.62 -13.32
CA LEU A 12 -4.13 -6.81 -12.49
C LEU A 12 -3.52 -8.01 -13.21
N ARG A 13 -3.87 -8.23 -14.48
CA ARG A 13 -3.28 -9.32 -15.28
C ARG A 13 -1.77 -9.18 -15.40
N ALA A 14 -1.27 -7.99 -15.65
CA ALA A 14 0.16 -7.72 -15.73
C ALA A 14 0.88 -8.03 -14.41
N ALA A 15 0.19 -7.94 -13.29
CA ALA A 15 0.72 -8.31 -11.98
C ALA A 15 0.52 -9.79 -11.63
N GLY A 16 -0.04 -10.58 -12.55
CA GLY A 16 -0.29 -12.00 -12.32
C GLY A 16 -1.58 -12.31 -11.58
N LEU A 17 -2.50 -11.36 -11.49
CA LEU A 17 -3.74 -11.51 -10.77
C LEU A 17 -4.94 -11.63 -11.71
N ARG A 18 -5.84 -12.55 -11.40
CA ARG A 18 -7.09 -12.69 -12.13
C ARG A 18 -7.98 -11.46 -11.88
N PRO A 19 -8.47 -10.77 -12.93
CA PRO A 19 -9.30 -9.58 -12.77
C PRO A 19 -10.76 -9.96 -12.49
N THR A 20 -11.06 -10.30 -11.25
CA THR A 20 -12.43 -10.50 -10.82
C THR A 20 -13.11 -9.13 -10.67
N ARG A 21 -14.45 -9.13 -10.67
CA ARG A 21 -15.24 -7.91 -10.49
C ARG A 21 -14.85 -7.17 -9.21
N GLN A 22 -14.66 -7.90 -8.12
CA GLN A 22 -14.28 -7.32 -6.83
C GLN A 22 -12.88 -6.73 -6.86
N ARG A 23 -11.90 -7.45 -7.43
CA ARG A 23 -10.52 -6.96 -7.55
C ARG A 23 -10.44 -5.70 -8.42
N VAL A 24 -11.17 -5.66 -9.52
CA VAL A 24 -11.20 -4.48 -10.40
C VAL A 24 -11.80 -3.29 -9.66
N ALA A 25 -12.88 -3.49 -8.90
CA ALA A 25 -13.49 -2.42 -8.10
C ALA A 25 -12.51 -1.88 -7.05
N LEU A 26 -11.82 -2.77 -6.34
CA LEU A 26 -10.82 -2.37 -5.34
C LEU A 26 -9.63 -1.64 -5.97
N ALA A 27 -9.13 -2.14 -7.10
CA ALA A 27 -8.04 -1.49 -7.84
C ALA A 27 -8.42 -0.08 -8.28
N ARG A 28 -9.65 0.09 -8.74
CA ARG A 28 -10.14 1.42 -9.15
C ARG A 28 -10.12 2.41 -7.99
N VAL A 29 -10.65 2.02 -6.85
CA VAL A 29 -10.68 2.88 -5.66
C VAL A 29 -9.27 3.21 -5.19
N LEU A 30 -8.37 2.24 -5.22
CA LEU A 30 -6.98 2.43 -4.78
C LEU A 30 -6.16 3.31 -5.71
N PHE A 31 -6.26 3.09 -7.04
CA PHE A 31 -5.27 3.60 -7.99
C PHE A 31 -5.78 4.71 -8.89
N GLU A 32 -7.05 5.05 -8.87
CA GLU A 32 -7.63 6.04 -9.78
C GLU A 32 -7.15 7.47 -9.50
N GLY A 33 -6.95 7.79 -8.22
CA GLY A 33 -6.53 9.14 -7.81
C GLY A 33 -5.11 9.23 -7.38
N GLY A 34 -4.10 9.54 -7.62
CA GLY A 34 -2.74 9.69 -7.10
C GLY A 34 -2.37 8.73 -5.97
N TYR A 35 -1.18 8.90 -5.45
CA TYR A 35 -0.68 8.05 -4.35
C TYR A 35 -1.44 8.29 -3.06
N ARG A 36 -1.65 7.20 -2.32
CA ARG A 36 -2.39 7.26 -1.07
C ARG A 36 -2.03 6.10 -0.15
N HIS A 37 -2.39 6.24 1.11
CA HIS A 37 -2.34 5.19 2.11
C HIS A 37 -3.76 4.78 2.50
N VAL A 38 -3.99 3.49 2.68
CA VAL A 38 -5.27 2.97 3.18
C VAL A 38 -5.03 1.92 4.25
N THR A 39 -6.01 1.79 5.16
CA THR A 39 -6.17 0.58 5.96
C THR A 39 -7.23 -0.29 5.28
N ALA A 40 -7.33 -1.55 5.67
CA ALA A 40 -8.38 -2.42 5.13
C ALA A 40 -9.77 -1.85 5.46
N GLU A 41 -9.93 -1.34 6.67
CA GLU A 41 -11.20 -0.76 7.13
C GLU A 41 -11.56 0.50 6.35
N SER A 42 -10.59 1.39 6.10
CA SER A 42 -10.84 2.61 5.34
C SER A 42 -11.20 2.30 3.89
N LEU A 43 -10.50 1.36 3.28
CA LEU A 43 -10.81 0.94 1.91
C LEU A 43 -12.20 0.26 1.84
N HIS A 44 -12.51 -0.58 2.81
CA HIS A 44 -13.82 -1.21 2.88
C HIS A 44 -14.94 -0.18 2.96
N ALA A 45 -14.76 0.87 3.76
CA ALA A 45 -15.75 1.95 3.86
C ALA A 45 -15.94 2.68 2.54
N GLU A 46 -14.86 2.95 1.81
CA GLU A 46 -14.92 3.60 0.50
C GLU A 46 -15.61 2.72 -0.54
N VAL A 47 -15.32 1.42 -0.54
CA VAL A 47 -15.89 0.48 -1.51
C VAL A 47 -17.38 0.27 -1.26
N LYS A 48 -17.86 0.44 -0.04
CA LYS A 48 -19.30 0.41 0.25
C LYS A 48 -20.09 1.44 -0.56
N ALA A 49 -19.46 2.55 -0.93
CA ALA A 49 -20.09 3.56 -1.77
C ALA A 49 -20.25 3.10 -3.22
N THR A 50 -19.53 2.09 -3.64
CA THR A 50 -19.73 1.44 -4.94
C THR A 50 -20.86 0.42 -4.80
N ARG A 51 -21.45 0.02 -5.89
CA ARG A 51 -22.56 -0.95 -5.84
C ARG A 51 -22.10 -2.40 -5.90
N ILE A 52 -20.82 -2.64 -5.64
CA ILE A 52 -20.23 -3.98 -5.65
C ILE A 52 -20.04 -4.41 -4.20
N PRO A 53 -20.77 -5.43 -3.73
CA PRO A 53 -20.63 -5.88 -2.35
C PRO A 53 -19.30 -6.58 -2.15
N VAL A 54 -18.54 -6.12 -1.15
CA VAL A 54 -17.25 -6.70 -0.77
C VAL A 54 -17.18 -6.75 0.75
N SER A 55 -16.90 -7.91 1.30
CA SER A 55 -16.72 -8.08 2.74
C SER A 55 -15.38 -7.52 3.18
N LEU A 56 -15.25 -7.19 4.47
CA LEU A 56 -13.97 -6.76 5.05
C LEU A 56 -12.91 -7.85 4.88
N ALA A 57 -13.26 -9.11 5.07
CA ALA A 57 -12.33 -10.22 4.86
C ALA A 57 -11.81 -10.28 3.43
N THR A 58 -12.68 -10.05 2.45
CA THR A 58 -12.28 -9.99 1.04
C THR A 58 -11.35 -8.82 0.77
N VAL A 59 -11.59 -7.66 1.40
CA VAL A 59 -10.70 -6.50 1.29
C VAL A 59 -9.31 -6.83 1.84
N TYR A 60 -9.23 -7.44 3.02
CA TYR A 60 -7.94 -7.89 3.58
C TYR A 60 -7.21 -8.83 2.64
N ASN A 61 -7.91 -9.85 2.13
CA ASN A 61 -7.30 -10.82 1.22
C ASN A 61 -6.80 -10.16 -0.07
N ALA A 62 -7.58 -9.26 -0.64
CA ALA A 62 -7.19 -8.55 -1.85
C ALA A 62 -5.98 -7.64 -1.62
N LEU A 63 -5.95 -6.90 -0.52
CA LEU A 63 -4.80 -6.05 -0.18
C LEU A 63 -3.52 -6.87 -0.02
N ASN A 64 -3.60 -8.01 0.65
CA ASN A 64 -2.46 -8.90 0.80
C ASN A 64 -1.99 -9.45 -0.54
N GLN A 65 -2.91 -9.82 -1.42
CA GLN A 65 -2.59 -10.31 -2.76
C GLN A 65 -1.97 -9.20 -3.62
N PHE A 66 -2.49 -7.99 -3.54
CA PHE A 66 -1.94 -6.83 -4.27
C PHE A 66 -0.52 -6.50 -3.78
N ARG A 67 -0.29 -6.56 -2.46
CA ARG A 67 1.05 -6.39 -1.89
C ARG A 67 2.01 -7.46 -2.42
N ASP A 68 1.61 -8.71 -2.36
CA ASP A 68 2.46 -9.83 -2.80
C ASP A 68 2.75 -9.77 -4.31
N ALA A 69 1.83 -9.19 -5.08
CA ALA A 69 2.00 -8.97 -6.52
C ALA A 69 2.79 -7.69 -6.86
N GLY A 70 3.24 -6.93 -5.86
CA GLY A 70 4.02 -5.72 -6.06
C GLY A 70 3.22 -4.46 -6.40
N LEU A 71 1.90 -4.51 -6.28
CA LEU A 71 1.04 -3.35 -6.55
C LEU A 71 0.92 -2.40 -5.36
N LEU A 72 1.18 -2.89 -4.16
CA LEU A 72 1.12 -2.14 -2.91
C LEU A 72 2.34 -2.45 -2.07
N ARG A 73 2.64 -1.51 -1.18
CA ARG A 73 3.63 -1.71 -0.11
C ARG A 73 2.92 -1.66 1.23
N GLU A 74 3.20 -2.61 2.09
CA GLU A 74 2.65 -2.60 3.45
C GLU A 74 3.59 -1.84 4.37
N VAL A 75 3.04 -0.93 5.18
CA VAL A 75 3.76 -0.17 6.20
C VAL A 75 3.19 -0.57 7.56
N VAL A 76 3.95 -1.35 8.31
CA VAL A 76 3.53 -1.83 9.63
C VAL A 76 3.94 -0.77 10.66
N VAL A 77 2.97 -0.13 11.28
CA VAL A 77 3.21 0.95 12.26
C VAL A 77 3.17 0.47 13.70
N ALA A 78 2.50 -0.65 13.94
CA ALA A 78 2.42 -1.30 15.25
C ALA A 78 2.01 -2.76 15.05
N PRO A 79 2.16 -3.64 16.04
CA PRO A 79 1.68 -5.01 15.91
C PRO A 79 0.20 -5.05 15.51
N GLY A 80 -0.11 -5.77 14.45
CA GLY A 80 -1.47 -5.90 13.94
C GLY A 80 -2.04 -4.64 13.30
N ARG A 81 -1.24 -3.60 13.08
CA ARG A 81 -1.69 -2.34 12.50
C ARG A 81 -0.82 -1.96 11.31
N SER A 82 -1.43 -2.01 10.12
CA SER A 82 -0.75 -1.74 8.86
C SER A 82 -1.50 -0.76 7.99
N TYR A 83 -0.74 0.02 7.24
CA TYR A 83 -1.23 0.79 6.10
C TYR A 83 -0.73 0.14 4.82
N PHE A 84 -1.52 0.24 3.76
CA PHE A 84 -1.12 -0.18 2.43
C PHE A 84 -0.92 1.08 1.59
N ASP A 85 0.26 1.19 0.99
CA ASP A 85 0.71 2.36 0.26
C ASP A 85 0.71 2.05 -1.23
N THR A 86 0.01 2.86 -2.01
CA THR A 86 -0.02 2.70 -3.47
C THR A 86 1.27 3.18 -4.13
N ASN A 87 2.08 3.96 -3.43
CA ASN A 87 3.42 4.32 -3.90
C ASN A 87 4.41 3.24 -3.49
N THR A 88 4.80 2.41 -4.44
CA THR A 88 5.77 1.32 -4.22
C THR A 88 7.22 1.77 -4.38
N GLY A 89 7.46 3.03 -4.72
CA GLY A 89 8.80 3.60 -4.80
C GLY A 89 9.46 3.71 -3.42
N HIS A 90 10.79 3.87 -3.43
CA HIS A 90 11.53 3.94 -2.17
C HIS A 90 11.30 5.30 -1.49
N HIS A 91 10.66 5.29 -0.35
CA HIS A 91 10.40 6.46 0.48
C HIS A 91 10.22 6.03 1.93
N HIS A 92 10.20 7.00 2.83
CA HIS A 92 9.99 6.77 4.26
C HIS A 92 8.75 7.50 4.74
N HIS A 93 8.43 7.35 6.01
CA HIS A 93 7.17 7.88 6.56
C HIS A 93 7.38 8.52 7.92
N PHE A 94 6.63 9.60 8.17
CA PHE A 94 6.28 10.01 9.52
C PHE A 94 4.98 9.31 9.90
N PHE A 95 4.91 8.84 11.12
CA PHE A 95 3.68 8.34 11.71
C PHE A 95 3.29 9.24 12.88
N VAL A 96 2.16 9.94 12.77
CA VAL A 96 1.64 10.78 13.83
C VAL A 96 0.84 9.88 14.78
N GLU A 97 1.46 9.51 15.88
CA GLU A 97 0.89 8.53 16.81
C GLU A 97 -0.46 8.99 17.38
N THR A 98 -0.60 10.29 17.64
CA THR A 98 -1.83 10.87 18.20
C THR A 98 -3.02 10.70 17.25
N ASP A 99 -2.83 10.95 15.96
CA ASP A 99 -3.91 11.00 14.97
C ASP A 99 -4.02 9.75 14.13
N GLY A 100 -2.96 8.93 14.08
CA GLY A 100 -2.90 7.78 13.18
C GLY A 100 -2.61 8.16 11.73
N GLU A 101 -2.14 9.38 11.47
CA GLU A 101 -1.83 9.82 10.11
C GLU A 101 -0.44 9.35 9.68
N LEU A 102 -0.31 8.94 8.43
CA LEU A 102 0.93 8.54 7.81
C LEU A 102 1.28 9.55 6.71
N HIS A 103 2.50 10.12 6.77
CA HIS A 103 2.96 11.12 5.81
C HIS A 103 4.26 10.66 5.17
N ASP A 104 4.37 10.78 3.85
CA ASP A 104 5.56 10.40 3.12
C ASP A 104 6.66 11.46 3.25
N PHE A 105 7.91 11.02 3.25
CA PHE A 105 9.02 11.90 2.98
C PHE A 105 10.07 11.20 2.11
N PRO A 106 10.86 11.96 1.30
CA PRO A 106 11.82 11.36 0.39
C PRO A 106 12.93 10.60 1.12
N SER A 107 13.36 9.49 0.54
CA SER A 107 14.39 8.63 1.13
C SER A 107 15.75 9.33 1.24
N ASP A 108 16.02 10.35 0.43
CA ASP A 108 17.27 11.10 0.46
C ASP A 108 17.42 12.03 1.69
N LYS A 109 16.36 12.19 2.47
CA LYS A 109 16.38 12.99 3.71
C LYS A 109 16.95 12.24 4.91
N VAL A 110 17.18 10.93 4.78
CA VAL A 110 17.75 10.10 5.85
C VAL A 110 18.94 9.33 5.31
N THR A 111 20.05 9.41 6.02
CA THR A 111 21.23 8.59 5.73
C THR A 111 21.36 7.52 6.79
N ILE A 112 21.41 6.27 6.37
CA ILE A 112 21.60 5.13 7.27
C ILE A 112 23.06 4.71 7.15
N ALA A 113 23.78 4.77 8.26
CA ALA A 113 25.20 4.40 8.34
C ALA A 113 25.42 3.34 9.42
N GLY A 114 26.48 2.57 9.30
CA GLY A 114 26.85 1.60 10.31
C GLY A 114 25.99 0.34 10.34
N LEU A 115 25.26 0.05 9.26
CA LEU A 115 24.50 -1.21 9.17
C LEU A 115 25.46 -2.39 9.25
N PRO A 116 25.20 -3.36 10.15
CA PRO A 116 25.98 -4.58 10.15
C PRO A 116 25.71 -5.42 8.92
N ALA A 117 26.60 -6.36 8.63
CA ALA A 117 26.39 -7.32 7.56
C ALA A 117 25.11 -8.14 7.86
N PRO A 118 24.29 -8.42 6.82
CA PRO A 118 23.12 -9.26 7.05
C PRO A 118 23.50 -10.69 7.41
N PRO A 119 22.59 -11.47 8.01
CA PRO A 119 22.86 -12.86 8.33
C PRO A 119 23.37 -13.65 7.11
N LYS A 120 24.20 -14.66 7.37
CA LYS A 120 24.77 -15.48 6.31
C LYS A 120 23.67 -16.09 5.44
N GLY A 121 23.88 -16.05 4.12
CA GLY A 121 22.92 -16.57 3.14
C GLY A 121 21.77 -15.61 2.82
N THR A 122 21.80 -14.40 3.39
CA THR A 122 20.79 -13.36 3.11
C THR A 122 21.43 -12.16 2.41
N ARG A 123 20.60 -11.32 1.84
CA ARG A 123 21.03 -10.03 1.27
C ARG A 123 20.01 -8.98 1.66
N LEU A 124 20.47 -7.76 1.77
CA LEU A 124 19.62 -6.62 2.11
C LEU A 124 18.56 -6.41 1.00
N SER A 125 17.30 -6.41 1.39
CA SER A 125 16.21 -6.06 0.49
C SER A 125 15.97 -4.56 0.50
N ARG A 126 15.73 -4.00 1.66
CA ARG A 126 15.57 -2.56 1.85
C ARG A 126 15.60 -2.21 3.33
N VAL A 127 15.74 -0.91 3.60
CA VAL A 127 15.61 -0.34 4.95
C VAL A 127 14.41 0.58 4.94
N ASP A 128 13.49 0.38 5.86
CA ASP A 128 12.33 1.24 6.05
C ASP A 128 12.50 2.08 7.30
N VAL A 129 12.26 3.39 7.19
CA VAL A 129 12.33 4.29 8.33
C VAL A 129 10.93 4.84 8.62
N ILE A 130 10.50 4.68 9.86
CA ILE A 130 9.27 5.27 10.37
C ILE A 130 9.65 6.19 11.51
N VAL A 131 9.47 7.49 11.30
CA VAL A 131 9.70 8.49 12.35
C VAL A 131 8.39 8.72 13.07
N ARG A 132 8.37 8.40 14.36
CA ARG A 132 7.16 8.53 15.18
C ARG A 132 7.12 9.90 15.83
N VAL A 133 6.04 10.61 15.62
CA VAL A 133 5.82 11.93 16.19
C VAL A 133 4.48 11.96 16.92
N ARG A 134 4.34 12.91 17.81
CA ARG A 134 3.10 13.14 18.57
C ARG A 134 2.75 14.62 18.50
N ARG A 135 1.45 14.92 18.55
CA ARG A 135 0.99 16.30 18.69
C ARG A 135 1.08 16.75 20.14
#